data_a02c065a3f2531a87f0ad7635b60a047
#
_entry.id   a02c065a3f2531a87f0ad7635b60a047
#
_cell.length_a   1.000
_cell.length_b   1.000
_cell.length_c   1.000
_cell.angle_alpha   90.00
_cell.angle_beta   90.00
_cell.angle_gamma   90.00
#
_symmetry.space_group_name_H-M   'P 1'
#
loop_
_entity.id
_entity.type
_entity.pdbx_description
1 polymer ?
#
loop_
_entity_poly.entity_id
_entity_poly.type
_entity_poly.pdbx_seq_one_letter_code
_entity_poly.pdbx_strand_id
1 'polypeptide(L)'
;MLTEGVAPYLTEADVAELADDLKEAEKVRCWIIDSFSPEAIRYGQKMRARCMRNTRFRFTPKDWFGFFDQHGWRPRETRYLWDEAERLDRPIPLPFPLKVWVRFTGVFTSRARREHMKRFAAYVLLIPK
;
A
#
# COMPACT_ATOMS: atom_id res chain seq x y z
N MET A 1 10.33 -0.57 13.39
CA MET A 1 9.59 -1.75 12.87
C MET A 1 9.35 -1.57 11.38
N LEU A 2 9.46 -2.63 10.58
CA LEU A 2 9.07 -2.67 9.17
C LEU A 2 8.15 -3.87 8.97
N THR A 3 6.97 -3.63 8.39
CA THR A 3 6.07 -4.68 7.90
C THR A 3 5.82 -4.46 6.41
N GLU A 4 6.20 -5.42 5.59
CA GLU A 4 6.04 -5.38 4.14
C GLU A 4 5.29 -6.63 3.68
N GLY A 5 4.20 -6.44 2.94
CA GLY A 5 3.38 -7.54 2.43
C GLY A 5 2.68 -8.36 3.52
N VAL A 6 2.51 -7.83 4.73
CA VAL A 6 1.87 -8.53 5.85
C VAL A 6 0.50 -7.94 6.15
N ALA A 7 0.43 -6.62 6.38
CA ALA A 7 -0.80 -5.94 6.78
C ALA A 7 -2.01 -6.21 5.85
N PRO A 8 -1.87 -6.26 4.53
CA PRO A 8 -3.01 -6.52 3.65
C PRO A 8 -3.74 -7.84 3.89
N TYR A 9 -3.07 -8.83 4.48
CA TYR A 9 -3.64 -10.16 4.74
C TYR A 9 -4.26 -10.32 6.12
N LEU A 10 -3.99 -9.40 7.03
CA LEU A 10 -4.55 -9.33 8.37
C LEU A 10 -5.97 -8.77 8.34
N THR A 11 -6.76 -9.03 9.37
CA THR A 11 -8.03 -8.35 9.58
C THR A 11 -7.79 -6.94 10.16
N GLU A 12 -8.80 -6.07 10.12
CA GLU A 12 -8.70 -4.77 10.77
C GLU A 12 -8.44 -4.90 12.29
N ALA A 13 -9.01 -5.94 12.92
CA ALA A 13 -8.78 -6.24 14.34
C ALA A 13 -7.33 -6.67 14.61
N ASP A 14 -6.76 -7.55 13.76
CA ASP A 14 -5.36 -7.98 13.91
C ASP A 14 -4.38 -6.80 13.72
N VAL A 15 -4.67 -5.91 12.77
CA VAL A 15 -3.83 -4.71 12.55
C VAL A 15 -3.98 -3.71 13.68
N ALA A 16 -5.16 -3.58 14.26
CA ALA A 16 -5.41 -2.75 15.43
C ALA A 16 -4.60 -3.24 16.64
N GLU A 17 -4.69 -4.54 16.96
CA GLU A 17 -3.93 -5.16 18.03
C GLU A 17 -2.42 -4.97 17.83
N LEU A 18 -1.92 -5.24 16.62
CA LEU A 18 -0.52 -5.00 16.28
C LEU A 18 -0.11 -3.53 16.47
N ALA A 19 -0.97 -2.60 16.07
CA ALA A 19 -0.69 -1.17 16.23
C ALA A 19 -0.59 -0.76 17.70
N ASP A 20 -1.47 -1.29 18.53
CA ASP A 20 -1.52 -1.03 19.97
C ASP A 20 -0.28 -1.67 20.66
N ASP A 21 0.04 -2.92 20.37
CA ASP A 21 1.22 -3.62 20.87
C ASP A 21 2.54 -2.89 20.52
N LEU A 22 2.66 -2.45 19.26
CA LEU A 22 3.83 -1.72 18.79
C LEU A 22 3.95 -0.35 19.47
N LYS A 23 2.84 0.28 19.83
CA LYS A 23 2.84 1.55 20.55
C LYS A 23 3.27 1.37 22.01
N GLU A 24 2.85 0.28 22.66
CA GLU A 24 3.25 -0.04 24.03
C GLU A 24 4.73 -0.46 24.12
N ALA A 25 5.30 -0.95 23.03
CA ALA A 25 6.71 -1.34 22.97
C ALA A 25 7.62 -0.10 22.98
N GLU A 26 8.19 0.25 24.12
CA GLU A 26 9.05 1.43 24.34
C GLU A 26 10.21 1.59 23.32
N LYS A 27 10.66 0.50 22.71
CA LYS A 27 11.74 0.48 21.72
C LYS A 27 11.28 0.83 20.30
N VAL A 28 9.97 0.81 20.02
CA VAL A 28 9.45 1.08 18.68
C VAL A 28 9.14 2.56 18.53
N ARG A 29 10.08 3.29 17.94
CA ARG A 29 9.93 4.73 17.69
C ARG A 29 9.32 5.08 16.34
N CYS A 30 9.27 4.13 15.45
CA CYS A 30 8.65 4.29 14.14
C CYS A 30 8.24 2.94 13.56
N TRP A 31 7.23 2.99 12.70
CA TRP A 31 6.71 1.83 11.98
C TRP A 31 6.59 2.16 10.48
N ILE A 32 7.27 1.41 9.64
CA ILE A 32 7.13 1.50 8.19
C ILE A 32 6.17 0.39 7.77
N ILE A 33 5.12 0.76 7.07
CA ILE A 33 4.07 -0.15 6.62
C ILE A 33 3.68 0.15 5.18
N ASP A 34 3.37 -0.89 4.42
CA ASP A 34 2.83 -0.77 3.07
C ASP A 34 1.35 -0.36 3.09
N SER A 35 0.98 0.49 2.17
CA SER A 35 -0.39 0.96 1.96
C SER A 35 -0.77 0.75 0.50
N PHE A 36 -1.97 0.23 0.27
CA PHE A 36 -2.52 0.01 -1.06
C PHE A 36 -3.85 0.74 -1.21
N SER A 37 -4.06 1.36 -2.36
CA SER A 37 -5.36 1.94 -2.66
C SER A 37 -6.44 0.84 -2.80
N PRO A 38 -7.72 1.16 -2.56
CA PRO A 38 -8.82 0.21 -2.78
C PRO A 38 -8.85 -0.37 -4.21
N GLU A 39 -8.43 0.41 -5.19
CA GLU A 39 -8.32 -0.01 -6.59
C GLU A 39 -7.18 -1.01 -6.78
N ALA A 40 -6.02 -0.76 -6.18
CA ALA A 40 -4.88 -1.67 -6.23
C ALA A 40 -5.24 -3.03 -5.60
N ILE A 41 -5.96 -3.01 -4.48
CA ILE A 41 -6.43 -4.22 -3.80
C ILE A 41 -7.39 -5.00 -4.72
N ARG A 42 -8.39 -4.34 -5.29
CA ARG A 42 -9.35 -4.97 -6.22
C ARG A 42 -8.66 -5.55 -7.46
N TYR A 43 -7.71 -4.81 -8.02
CA TYR A 43 -6.92 -5.29 -9.16
C TYR A 43 -6.05 -6.49 -8.79
N GLY A 44 -5.32 -6.42 -7.67
CA GLY A 44 -4.51 -7.52 -7.16
C GLY A 44 -5.31 -8.78 -6.89
N GLN A 45 -6.51 -8.66 -6.30
CA GLN A 45 -7.42 -9.78 -6.07
C GLN A 45 -7.86 -10.44 -7.37
N LYS A 46 -8.22 -9.68 -8.41
CA LYS A 46 -8.62 -10.20 -9.72
C LYS A 46 -7.48 -10.93 -10.41
N MET A 47 -6.28 -10.34 -10.43
CA MET A 47 -5.11 -10.93 -11.10
C MET A 47 -4.63 -12.20 -10.42
N ARG A 48 -4.70 -12.26 -9.09
CA ARG A 48 -4.20 -13.38 -8.28
C ARG A 48 -5.27 -14.43 -7.96
N ALA A 49 -6.53 -14.21 -8.34
CA ALA A 49 -7.63 -15.13 -8.04
C ALA A 49 -7.38 -16.58 -8.52
N ARG A 50 -6.55 -16.77 -9.56
CA ARG A 50 -6.15 -18.09 -10.06
C ARG A 50 -5.02 -18.73 -9.26
N CYS A 51 -4.10 -17.92 -8.70
CA CYS A 51 -2.89 -18.43 -8.03
C CYS A 51 -3.01 -18.43 -6.50
N MET A 52 -3.89 -17.60 -5.93
CA MET A 52 -4.00 -17.39 -4.48
C MET A 52 -5.45 -17.55 -4.00
N ARG A 53 -6.02 -18.72 -4.23
CA ARG A 53 -7.42 -19.01 -3.83
C ARG A 53 -7.71 -18.82 -2.35
N ASN A 54 -6.71 -19.00 -1.48
CA ASN A 54 -6.86 -18.96 -0.03
C ASN A 54 -6.34 -17.68 0.63
N THR A 55 -5.74 -16.74 -0.13
CA THR A 55 -5.11 -15.55 0.42
C THR A 55 -5.81 -14.31 -0.10
N ARG A 56 -6.82 -13.86 0.63
CA ARG A 56 -7.55 -12.63 0.30
C ARG A 56 -6.96 -11.45 1.09
N PHE A 57 -6.93 -10.29 0.48
CA PHE A 57 -6.69 -9.05 1.21
C PHE A 57 -7.87 -8.78 2.15
N ARG A 58 -7.59 -8.60 3.42
CA ARG A 58 -8.57 -8.43 4.49
C ARG A 58 -8.54 -7.03 5.09
N PHE A 59 -7.34 -6.42 5.15
CA PHE A 59 -7.17 -5.08 5.66
C PHE A 59 -7.53 -4.06 4.59
N THR A 60 -8.76 -3.56 4.64
CA THR A 60 -9.30 -2.60 3.68
C THR A 60 -10.10 -1.49 4.39
N PRO A 61 -9.49 -0.77 5.33
CA PRO A 61 -10.19 0.29 6.06
C PRO A 61 -10.65 1.39 5.09
N LYS A 62 -11.82 1.98 5.37
CA LYS A 62 -12.37 3.08 4.56
C LYS A 62 -11.47 4.32 4.58
N ASP A 63 -10.89 4.60 5.73
CA ASP A 63 -9.91 5.67 5.94
C ASP A 63 -8.65 5.04 6.56
N TRP A 64 -7.65 4.80 5.74
CA TRP A 64 -6.41 4.17 6.14
C TRP A 64 -5.64 5.01 7.17
N PHE A 65 -5.56 6.32 6.95
CA PHE A 65 -4.85 7.21 7.86
C PHE A 65 -5.60 7.41 9.17
N GLY A 66 -6.93 7.59 9.09
CA GLY A 66 -7.77 7.70 10.27
C GLY A 66 -7.76 6.45 11.13
N PHE A 67 -7.64 5.26 10.53
CA PHE A 67 -7.47 4.00 11.27
C PHE A 67 -6.23 4.05 12.17
N PHE A 68 -5.06 4.35 11.62
CA PHE A 68 -3.83 4.43 12.41
C PHE A 68 -3.84 5.60 13.40
N ASP A 69 -4.50 6.70 13.05
CA ASP A 69 -4.69 7.85 13.93
C ASP A 69 -5.44 7.49 15.24
N GLN A 70 -6.49 6.67 15.13
CA GLN A 70 -7.25 6.15 16.27
C GLN A 70 -6.42 5.26 17.18
N HIS A 71 -5.44 4.51 16.64
CA HIS A 71 -4.50 3.68 17.38
C HIS A 71 -3.23 4.43 17.84
N GLY A 72 -3.26 5.78 17.78
CA GLY A 72 -2.20 6.63 18.32
C GLY A 72 -0.95 6.68 17.45
N TRP A 73 -1.08 6.41 16.15
CA TRP A 73 -0.03 6.57 15.15
C TRP A 73 -0.36 7.72 14.21
N ARG A 74 0.65 8.49 13.82
CA ARG A 74 0.49 9.54 12.81
C ARG A 74 1.47 9.33 11.66
N PRO A 75 1.07 9.61 10.41
CA PRO A 75 1.97 9.56 9.28
C PRO A 75 2.98 10.71 9.36
N ARG A 76 4.25 10.38 9.28
CA ARG A 76 5.35 11.34 9.17
C ARG A 76 5.76 11.55 7.72
N GLU A 77 5.78 10.48 6.94
CA GLU A 77 6.21 10.50 5.55
C GLU A 77 5.46 9.41 4.77
N THR A 78 5.07 9.72 3.55
CA THR A 78 4.46 8.77 2.61
C THR A 78 5.25 8.78 1.31
N ARG A 79 5.74 7.63 0.89
CA ARG A 79 6.48 7.46 -0.37
C ARG A 79 5.71 6.55 -1.29
N TYR A 80 5.26 7.09 -2.41
CA TYR A 80 4.58 6.30 -3.44
C TYR A 80 5.60 5.52 -4.25
N LEU A 81 5.35 4.22 -4.44
CA LEU A 81 6.27 3.32 -5.14
C LEU A 81 6.58 3.78 -6.57
N TRP A 82 5.60 4.37 -7.25
CA TRP A 82 5.80 4.87 -8.60
C TRP A 82 6.77 6.05 -8.64
N ASP A 83 6.58 7.02 -7.77
CA ASP A 83 7.43 8.21 -7.69
C ASP A 83 8.87 7.82 -7.29
N GLU A 84 9.02 6.86 -6.36
CA GLU A 84 10.33 6.35 -5.99
C GLU A 84 11.00 5.57 -7.13
N ALA A 85 10.25 4.81 -7.92
CA ALA A 85 10.77 4.11 -9.09
C ALA A 85 11.28 5.09 -10.16
N GLU A 86 10.54 6.19 -10.40
CA GLU A 86 10.98 7.27 -11.28
C GLU A 86 12.25 7.97 -10.74
N ARG A 87 12.27 8.27 -9.43
CA ARG A 87 13.41 8.94 -8.78
C ARG A 87 14.69 8.12 -8.82
N LEU A 88 14.57 6.81 -8.71
CA LEU A 88 15.70 5.87 -8.68
C LEU A 88 16.07 5.33 -10.07
N ASP A 89 15.40 5.79 -11.12
CA ASP A 89 15.53 5.27 -12.50
C ASP A 89 15.41 3.73 -12.56
N ARG A 90 14.51 3.19 -11.73
CA ARG A 90 14.22 1.76 -11.66
C ARG A 90 12.76 1.49 -12.01
N PRO A 91 12.43 1.27 -13.28
CA PRO A 91 11.05 1.04 -13.68
C PRO A 91 10.49 -0.20 -12.98
N ILE A 92 9.26 -0.08 -12.47
CA ILE A 92 8.54 -1.19 -11.86
C ILE A 92 8.39 -2.31 -12.90
N PRO A 93 8.81 -3.56 -12.61
CA PRO A 93 8.69 -4.67 -13.54
C PRO A 93 7.22 -5.03 -13.76
N LEU A 94 6.62 -4.47 -14.81
CA LEU A 94 5.28 -4.82 -15.22
C LEU A 94 5.31 -6.09 -16.09
N PRO A 95 4.36 -7.03 -15.90
CA PRO A 95 4.18 -8.16 -16.80
C PRO A 95 4.05 -7.69 -18.25
N PHE A 96 4.63 -8.44 -19.19
CA PHE A 96 4.71 -8.06 -20.61
C PHE A 96 3.37 -7.54 -21.21
N PRO A 97 2.21 -8.20 -21.01
CA PRO A 97 0.95 -7.72 -21.58
C PRO A 97 0.52 -6.37 -20.97
N LEU A 98 0.79 -6.16 -19.68
CA LEU A 98 0.46 -4.90 -19.01
C LEU A 98 1.41 -3.77 -19.43
N LYS A 99 2.69 -4.08 -19.68
CA LYS A 99 3.69 -3.11 -20.18
C LYS A 99 3.30 -2.58 -21.56
N VAL A 100 2.87 -3.46 -22.46
CA VAL A 100 2.38 -3.10 -23.80
C VAL A 100 1.11 -2.28 -23.70
N TRP A 101 0.17 -2.72 -22.88
CA TRP A 101 -1.10 -2.02 -22.66
C TRP A 101 -0.90 -0.61 -22.08
N VAL A 102 -0.05 -0.45 -21.07
CA VAL A 102 0.31 0.86 -20.48
C VAL A 102 1.00 1.76 -21.51
N ARG A 103 1.86 1.20 -22.37
CA ARG A 103 2.54 1.96 -23.44
C ARG A 103 1.55 2.48 -24.49
N PHE A 104 0.56 1.67 -24.90
CA PHE A 104 -0.45 2.07 -25.88
C PHE A 104 -1.52 2.98 -25.28
N THR A 105 -1.98 2.71 -24.06
CA THR A 105 -3.00 3.55 -23.38
C THR A 105 -2.40 4.79 -22.74
N GLY A 106 -1.11 4.80 -22.45
CA GLY A 106 -0.39 5.94 -21.88
C GLY A 106 -0.46 7.20 -22.74
N VAL A 107 -0.65 7.06 -24.06
CA VAL A 107 -0.85 8.17 -24.98
C VAL A 107 -2.25 8.78 -24.85
N PHE A 108 -3.25 7.98 -24.45
CA PHE A 108 -4.67 8.38 -24.35
C PHE A 108 -5.18 8.53 -22.91
N THR A 109 -4.33 8.29 -21.90
CA THR A 109 -4.76 8.37 -20.50
C THR A 109 -4.70 9.81 -20.01
N SER A 110 -5.81 10.31 -19.44
CA SER A 110 -5.86 11.65 -18.87
C SER A 110 -4.82 11.80 -17.75
N ARG A 111 -4.29 13.02 -17.57
CA ARG A 111 -3.33 13.36 -16.51
C ARG A 111 -3.83 12.92 -15.12
N ALA A 112 -5.13 13.13 -14.86
CA ALA A 112 -5.78 12.70 -13.62
C ALA A 112 -5.70 11.20 -13.37
N ARG A 113 -5.85 10.36 -14.40
CA ARG A 113 -5.78 8.90 -14.28
C ARG A 113 -4.35 8.41 -14.05
N ARG A 114 -3.34 9.09 -14.62
CA ARG A 114 -1.92 8.82 -14.33
C ARG A 114 -1.59 9.13 -12.88
N GLU A 115 -2.01 10.29 -12.38
CA GLU A 115 -1.83 10.68 -10.99
C GLU A 115 -2.50 9.71 -10.02
N HIS A 116 -3.69 9.23 -10.37
CA HIS A 116 -4.40 8.23 -9.58
C HIS A 116 -3.66 6.88 -9.54
N MET A 117 -3.11 6.44 -10.67
CA MET A 117 -2.31 5.21 -10.74
C MET A 117 -0.99 5.31 -9.94
N LYS A 118 -0.39 6.49 -9.86
CA LYS A 118 0.81 6.71 -9.06
C LYS A 118 0.59 6.46 -7.57
N ARG A 119 -0.66 6.61 -7.10
CA ARG A 119 -1.05 6.42 -5.69
C ARG A 119 -1.50 5.00 -5.35
N PHE A 120 -1.29 4.02 -6.23
CA PHE A 120 -1.75 2.64 -6.01
C PHE A 120 -1.09 1.95 -4.82
N ALA A 121 0.18 2.21 -4.60
CA ALA A 121 0.95 1.63 -3.51
C ALA A 121 1.95 2.63 -2.94
N ALA A 122 2.10 2.63 -1.64
CA ALA A 122 3.02 3.48 -0.92
C ALA A 122 3.62 2.75 0.27
N TYR A 123 4.77 3.23 0.74
CA TYR A 123 5.26 3.00 2.08
C TYR A 123 4.97 4.23 2.93
N VAL A 124 4.43 4.00 4.11
CA VAL A 124 4.12 5.05 5.08
C VAL A 124 4.99 4.86 6.32
N LEU A 125 5.71 5.91 6.68
CA LEU A 125 6.42 5.99 7.94
C LEU A 125 5.47 6.56 8.99
N LEU A 126 5.06 5.71 9.91
CA LEU A 126 4.25 6.07 11.07
C LEU A 126 5.14 6.33 12.28
N ILE A 127 4.78 7.32 13.08
CA ILE A 127 5.40 7.61 14.37
C ILE A 127 4.32 7.68 15.44
N PRO A 128 4.61 7.31 16.70
CA PRO A 128 3.68 7.49 17.81
C PRO A 128 3.26 8.96 17.97
N LYS A 129 2.01 9.16 18.36
CA LYS A 129 1.50 10.47 18.75
C LYS A 129 2.06 10.90 20.11
#